data_3dc888dd276480ef0012b1ebd08474d5
#
_entry.id   3dc888dd276480ef0012b1ebd08474d5
#
_cell.length_a   1.000
_cell.length_b   1.000
_cell.length_c   1.000
_cell.angle_alpha   90.00
_cell.angle_beta   90.00
_cell.angle_gamma   90.00
#
_symmetry.space_group_name_H-M   'P 1'
#
loop_
_entity.id
_entity.type
_entity.pdbx_description
1 polymer ?
#
loop_
_entity_poly.entity_id
_entity_poly.type
_entity_poly.pdbx_seq_one_letter_code
_entity_poly.pdbx_strand_id
1 'polypeptide(L)'
;MENAKDILPESLLAEVQKYAEGKAIYIPKRNKAKGWGEASGYREKLSKRNTMICTRYSAGASIMEIAEEYFLSPETVKKIVYGRKISLPEYSPSVYSAEQYSNAGLGEEWVRIYLASQNEEMPDSTEYFLSELVKIPLRLIEAEADNAAGQNSKDNSGFPDVPLIVRFTGHRFRVLCLREQLEALRKEKKNSHYAFVFVNNGKYSYYLNNFGKQFQR
;
A
#
# COMPACT_ATOMS: atom_id res chain seq x y z
N MET A 1 4.59 35.27 -28.48
CA MET A 1 5.94 34.97 -27.96
C MET A 1 6.38 36.17 -27.15
N GLU A 2 6.70 35.95 -25.89
CA GLU A 2 7.24 37.00 -25.02
C GLU A 2 8.74 37.17 -25.29
N ASN A 3 9.22 38.43 -25.22
CA ASN A 3 10.63 38.72 -25.50
C ASN A 3 11.44 38.50 -24.21
N ALA A 4 12.62 37.93 -24.33
CA ALA A 4 13.51 37.73 -23.17
C ALA A 4 13.85 39.02 -22.42
N LYS A 5 13.84 40.18 -23.11
CA LYS A 5 14.01 41.52 -22.51
C LYS A 5 12.92 41.87 -21.51
N ASP A 6 11.71 41.32 -21.66
CA ASP A 6 10.55 41.63 -20.82
C ASP A 6 10.48 40.69 -19.60
N ILE A 7 11.25 39.60 -19.63
CA ILE A 7 11.17 38.53 -18.60
C ILE A 7 12.43 38.45 -17.75
N LEU A 8 13.62 38.72 -18.34
CA LEU A 8 14.90 38.52 -17.66
C LEU A 8 15.50 39.86 -17.20
N PRO A 9 16.11 39.86 -16.00
CA PRO A 9 16.94 41.00 -15.58
C PRO A 9 18.07 41.25 -16.57
N GLU A 10 18.45 42.53 -16.74
CA GLU A 10 19.43 42.98 -17.76
C GLU A 10 20.78 42.26 -17.64
N SER A 11 21.24 42.01 -16.42
CA SER A 11 22.47 41.24 -16.14
C SER A 11 22.40 39.80 -16.65
N LEU A 12 21.28 39.12 -16.45
CA LEU A 12 21.08 37.77 -16.91
C LEU A 12 20.85 37.67 -18.40
N LEU A 13 20.18 38.69 -18.98
CA LEU A 13 19.99 38.80 -20.40
C LEU A 13 21.35 38.93 -21.14
N ALA A 14 22.23 39.77 -20.63
CA ALA A 14 23.59 39.95 -21.20
C ALA A 14 24.42 38.65 -21.12
N GLU A 15 24.20 37.86 -20.08
CA GLU A 15 24.87 36.58 -19.92
C GLU A 15 24.33 35.52 -20.89
N VAL A 16 23.00 35.44 -21.06
CA VAL A 16 22.35 34.53 -22.02
C VAL A 16 22.73 34.89 -23.46
N GLN A 17 22.85 36.17 -23.80
CA GLN A 17 23.22 36.64 -25.14
C GLN A 17 24.61 36.13 -25.56
N LYS A 18 25.55 35.93 -24.64
CA LYS A 18 26.86 35.33 -24.96
C LYS A 18 26.76 33.92 -25.56
N TYR A 19 25.68 33.21 -25.31
CA TYR A 19 25.48 31.81 -25.75
C TYR A 19 24.44 31.66 -26.86
N ALA A 20 23.43 32.55 -26.90
CA ALA A 20 22.25 32.37 -27.73
C ALA A 20 21.71 33.70 -28.31
N GLU A 21 22.59 34.61 -28.74
CA GLU A 21 22.18 35.87 -29.37
C GLU A 21 21.41 35.62 -30.68
N GLY A 22 20.21 36.23 -30.79
CA GLY A 22 19.37 36.13 -31.99
C GLY A 22 18.72 34.76 -32.22
N LYS A 23 18.82 33.83 -31.27
CA LYS A 23 18.21 32.49 -31.36
C LYS A 23 17.01 32.36 -30.44
N ALA A 24 16.01 31.61 -30.88
CA ALA A 24 14.92 31.18 -30.01
C ALA A 24 15.40 29.98 -29.16
N ILE A 25 15.33 30.11 -27.81
CA ILE A 25 15.72 29.06 -26.90
C ILE A 25 14.47 28.61 -26.09
N TYR A 26 14.39 27.33 -25.83
CA TYR A 26 13.37 26.76 -24.94
C TYR A 26 13.97 26.55 -23.54
N ILE A 27 13.35 27.18 -22.54
CA ILE A 27 13.72 26.99 -21.15
C ILE A 27 12.77 25.99 -20.55
N PRO A 28 13.22 24.74 -20.23
CA PRO A 28 12.35 23.73 -19.64
C PRO A 28 11.98 24.10 -18.21
N LYS A 29 10.78 23.72 -17.80
CA LYS A 29 10.37 23.85 -16.40
C LYS A 29 11.32 23.04 -15.49
N ARG A 30 11.68 23.61 -14.36
CA ARG A 30 12.61 23.01 -13.39
C ARG A 30 12.10 21.67 -12.83
N ASN A 31 10.78 21.54 -12.70
CA ASN A 31 10.14 20.29 -12.33
C ASN A 31 9.72 19.54 -13.60
N LYS A 32 10.16 18.29 -13.75
CA LYS A 32 9.62 17.39 -14.80
C LYS A 32 8.10 17.42 -14.72
N ALA A 33 7.44 17.61 -15.86
CA ALA A 33 6.00 17.47 -15.93
C ALA A 33 5.63 16.10 -15.35
N LYS A 34 4.78 16.10 -14.32
CA LYS A 34 4.25 14.85 -13.77
C LYS A 34 3.57 14.10 -14.91
N GLY A 35 3.82 12.80 -15.02
CA GLY A 35 3.21 11.96 -16.03
C GLY A 35 1.68 12.02 -15.93
N TRP A 36 1.00 11.73 -17.04
CA TRP A 36 -0.46 11.75 -17.10
C TRP A 36 -1.04 10.81 -16.01
N GLY A 37 -1.97 11.35 -15.17
CA GLY A 37 -2.59 10.61 -14.08
C GLY A 37 -1.77 10.47 -12.79
N GLU A 38 -0.51 10.91 -12.76
CA GLU A 38 0.37 10.85 -11.59
C GLU A 38 -0.07 11.80 -10.46
N ALA A 39 -0.56 12.98 -10.82
CA ALA A 39 -1.03 13.99 -9.86
C ALA A 39 -2.38 13.64 -9.23
N SER A 40 -3.24 12.87 -9.91
CA SER A 40 -4.59 12.51 -9.46
C SER A 40 -4.66 11.15 -8.77
N GLY A 41 -3.58 10.37 -8.73
CA GLY A 41 -3.58 8.98 -8.27
C GLY A 41 -4.42 8.01 -9.12
N TYR A 42 -5.00 8.51 -10.24
CA TYR A 42 -5.89 7.73 -11.10
C TYR A 42 -5.18 6.52 -11.72
N ARG A 43 -3.92 6.70 -12.13
CA ARG A 43 -3.11 5.62 -12.69
C ARG A 43 -2.88 4.49 -11.68
N GLU A 44 -2.65 4.84 -10.43
CA GLU A 44 -2.48 3.89 -9.35
C GLU A 44 -3.78 3.12 -9.07
N LYS A 45 -4.92 3.83 -8.99
CA LYS A 45 -6.25 3.21 -8.83
C LYS A 45 -6.55 2.23 -9.97
N LEU A 46 -6.25 2.61 -11.22
CA LEU A 46 -6.41 1.71 -12.39
C LEU A 46 -5.49 0.49 -12.29
N SER A 47 -4.25 0.69 -11.86
CA SER A 47 -3.30 -0.41 -11.68
C SER A 47 -3.80 -1.41 -10.63
N LYS A 48 -4.19 -0.93 -9.46
CA LYS A 48 -4.78 -1.76 -8.38
C LYS A 48 -6.01 -2.52 -8.88
N ARG A 49 -6.97 -1.84 -9.49
CA ARG A 49 -8.16 -2.48 -10.08
C ARG A 49 -7.79 -3.58 -11.08
N ASN A 50 -6.88 -3.31 -12.00
CA ASN A 50 -6.50 -4.29 -13.02
C ASN A 50 -5.78 -5.50 -12.41
N THR A 51 -5.01 -5.31 -11.35
CA THR A 51 -4.39 -6.41 -10.61
C THR A 51 -5.46 -7.29 -9.95
N MET A 52 -6.47 -6.69 -9.28
CA MET A 52 -7.58 -7.43 -8.69
C MET A 52 -8.36 -8.25 -9.75
N ILE A 53 -8.62 -7.68 -10.92
CA ILE A 53 -9.25 -8.38 -12.04
C ILE A 53 -8.44 -9.63 -12.42
N CYS A 54 -7.12 -9.51 -12.53
CA CYS A 54 -6.26 -10.65 -12.86
C CYS A 54 -6.25 -11.71 -11.75
N THR A 55 -6.24 -11.29 -10.49
CA THR A 55 -6.31 -12.20 -9.34
C THR A 55 -7.64 -12.97 -9.31
N ARG A 56 -8.77 -12.30 -9.54
CA ARG A 56 -10.09 -12.93 -9.63
C ARG A 56 -10.15 -13.97 -10.77
N TYR A 57 -9.57 -13.63 -11.92
CA TYR A 57 -9.48 -14.56 -13.04
C TYR A 57 -8.60 -15.77 -12.71
N SER A 58 -7.45 -15.58 -12.07
CA SER A 58 -6.56 -16.66 -11.62
C SER A 58 -7.20 -17.56 -10.56
N ALA A 59 -8.12 -17.01 -9.76
CA ALA A 59 -8.92 -17.75 -8.78
C ALA A 59 -10.10 -18.52 -9.40
N GLY A 60 -10.28 -18.47 -10.74
CA GLY A 60 -11.28 -19.24 -11.47
C GLY A 60 -12.57 -18.49 -11.81
N ALA A 61 -12.66 -17.19 -11.51
CA ALA A 61 -13.81 -16.39 -11.93
C ALA A 61 -13.83 -16.23 -13.47
N SER A 62 -15.00 -16.32 -14.07
CA SER A 62 -15.16 -16.15 -15.51
C SER A 62 -15.02 -14.68 -15.93
N ILE A 63 -14.67 -14.46 -17.22
CA ILE A 63 -14.57 -13.10 -17.79
C ILE A 63 -15.91 -12.35 -17.69
N MET A 64 -17.04 -13.05 -17.78
CA MET A 64 -18.36 -12.46 -17.73
C MET A 64 -18.69 -11.98 -16.29
N GLU A 65 -18.46 -12.81 -15.28
CA GLU A 65 -18.62 -12.45 -13.87
C GLU A 65 -17.76 -11.26 -13.49
N ILE A 66 -16.49 -11.23 -13.91
CA ILE A 66 -15.60 -10.11 -13.66
C ILE A 66 -16.08 -8.84 -14.39
N ALA A 67 -16.58 -8.96 -15.62
CA ALA A 67 -17.11 -7.84 -16.38
C ALA A 67 -18.31 -7.20 -15.68
N GLU A 68 -19.21 -7.98 -15.12
CA GLU A 68 -20.35 -7.53 -14.34
C GLU A 68 -19.91 -6.90 -13.00
N GLU A 69 -19.02 -7.58 -12.26
CA GLU A 69 -18.52 -7.10 -10.96
C GLU A 69 -17.82 -5.73 -11.06
N TYR A 70 -17.02 -5.53 -12.12
CA TYR A 70 -16.23 -4.29 -12.29
C TYR A 70 -16.87 -3.27 -13.24
N PHE A 71 -18.09 -3.53 -13.73
CA PHE A 71 -18.78 -2.68 -14.71
C PHE A 71 -17.93 -2.39 -15.95
N LEU A 72 -17.30 -3.42 -16.50
CA LEU A 72 -16.44 -3.36 -17.69
C LEU A 72 -17.01 -4.22 -18.82
N SER A 73 -16.63 -3.90 -20.06
CA SER A 73 -16.91 -4.80 -21.16
C SER A 73 -16.05 -6.08 -21.08
N PRO A 74 -16.55 -7.26 -21.50
CA PRO A 74 -15.77 -8.49 -21.56
C PRO A 74 -14.46 -8.34 -22.34
N GLU A 75 -14.43 -7.54 -23.41
CA GLU A 75 -13.24 -7.23 -24.18
C GLU A 75 -12.21 -6.46 -23.38
N THR A 76 -12.65 -5.53 -22.51
CA THR A 76 -11.75 -4.80 -21.61
C THR A 76 -11.14 -5.75 -20.58
N VAL A 77 -11.93 -6.64 -20.00
CA VAL A 77 -11.45 -7.66 -19.07
C VAL A 77 -10.43 -8.57 -19.76
N LYS A 78 -10.73 -9.08 -20.97
CA LYS A 78 -9.77 -9.87 -21.77
C LYS A 78 -8.45 -9.14 -21.99
N LYS A 79 -8.48 -7.85 -22.37
CA LYS A 79 -7.27 -7.03 -22.54
C LYS A 79 -6.46 -6.91 -21.26
N ILE A 80 -7.12 -6.78 -20.11
CA ILE A 80 -6.45 -6.71 -18.82
C ILE A 80 -5.80 -8.05 -18.48
N VAL A 81 -6.54 -9.15 -18.60
CA VAL A 81 -6.11 -10.49 -18.20
C VAL A 81 -5.00 -11.01 -19.12
N TYR A 82 -5.15 -10.84 -20.45
CA TYR A 82 -4.20 -11.39 -21.43
C TYR A 82 -3.13 -10.39 -21.88
N GLY A 83 -3.37 -9.08 -21.70
CA GLY A 83 -2.45 -8.01 -22.15
C GLY A 83 -1.31 -7.69 -21.20
N ARG A 84 -1.36 -8.16 -19.97
CA ARG A 84 -0.30 -8.00 -18.97
C ARG A 84 0.17 -9.34 -18.45
N LYS A 85 1.45 -9.63 -18.59
CA LYS A 85 2.15 -10.51 -17.65
C LYS A 85 2.22 -9.77 -16.33
N ILE A 86 1.21 -9.91 -15.47
CA ILE A 86 1.34 -9.48 -14.08
C ILE A 86 2.21 -10.54 -13.41
N SER A 87 3.48 -10.22 -13.22
CA SER A 87 4.28 -10.97 -12.28
C SER A 87 3.74 -10.62 -10.89
N LEU A 88 3.08 -11.57 -10.25
CA LEU A 88 2.74 -11.45 -8.84
C LEU A 88 4.02 -11.22 -8.06
N PRO A 89 4.02 -10.33 -7.05
CA PRO A 89 5.16 -10.19 -6.17
C PRO A 89 5.52 -11.54 -5.54
N GLU A 90 6.80 -11.81 -5.40
CA GLU A 90 7.24 -12.99 -4.68
C GLU A 90 6.88 -12.85 -3.19
N TYR A 91 6.17 -13.85 -2.67
CA TYR A 91 5.78 -13.86 -1.27
C TYR A 91 6.98 -14.16 -0.37
N SER A 92 7.16 -13.34 0.64
CA SER A 92 7.98 -13.63 1.79
C SER A 92 7.35 -13.03 3.06
N PRO A 93 7.58 -13.60 4.25
CA PRO A 93 7.08 -13.04 5.50
C PRO A 93 7.96 -11.83 5.91
N SER A 94 7.83 -10.71 5.18
CA SER A 94 8.60 -9.49 5.39
C SER A 94 7.79 -8.23 5.08
N VAL A 95 8.13 -7.11 5.71
CA VAL A 95 7.56 -5.79 5.40
C VAL A 95 7.74 -5.45 3.93
N TYR A 96 8.90 -5.76 3.33
CA TYR A 96 9.15 -5.49 1.92
C TYR A 96 8.16 -6.22 1.00
N SER A 97 7.95 -7.53 1.21
CA SER A 97 6.99 -8.29 0.42
C SER A 97 5.56 -7.79 0.65
N ALA A 98 5.18 -7.51 1.90
CA ALA A 98 3.87 -6.96 2.24
C ALA A 98 3.60 -5.61 1.55
N GLU A 99 4.63 -4.75 1.44
CA GLU A 99 4.54 -3.47 0.72
C GLU A 99 4.33 -3.69 -0.78
N GLN A 100 5.06 -4.63 -1.40
CA GLN A 100 4.89 -4.98 -2.81
C GLN A 100 3.47 -5.50 -3.10
N TYR A 101 2.95 -6.38 -2.23
CA TYR A 101 1.58 -6.88 -2.32
C TYR A 101 0.55 -5.78 -2.10
N SER A 102 0.73 -4.91 -1.10
CA SER A 102 -0.17 -3.79 -0.84
C SER A 102 -0.21 -2.80 -2.01
N ASN A 103 0.95 -2.47 -2.60
CA ASN A 103 1.06 -1.62 -3.78
C ASN A 103 0.41 -2.24 -5.03
N ALA A 104 0.40 -3.56 -5.12
CA ALA A 104 -0.30 -4.30 -6.17
C ALA A 104 -1.81 -4.43 -5.92
N GLY A 105 -2.34 -4.02 -4.75
CA GLY A 105 -3.72 -4.22 -4.34
C GLY A 105 -4.01 -5.64 -3.84
N LEU A 106 -2.98 -6.38 -3.47
CA LEU A 106 -3.03 -7.78 -3.01
C LEU A 106 -2.71 -7.92 -1.52
N GLY A 107 -2.85 -6.85 -0.74
CA GLY A 107 -2.54 -6.87 0.71
C GLY A 107 -3.31 -7.94 1.46
N GLU A 108 -4.59 -8.16 1.13
CA GLU A 108 -5.41 -9.21 1.72
C GLU A 108 -4.85 -10.61 1.43
N GLU A 109 -4.38 -10.85 0.20
CA GLU A 109 -3.78 -12.14 -0.17
C GLU A 109 -2.48 -12.39 0.61
N TRP A 110 -1.65 -11.37 0.77
CA TRP A 110 -0.46 -11.47 1.62
C TRP A 110 -0.81 -11.88 3.06
N VAL A 111 -1.81 -11.20 3.67
CA VAL A 111 -2.28 -11.52 5.03
C VAL A 111 -2.84 -12.93 5.10
N ARG A 112 -3.61 -13.36 4.11
CA ARG A 112 -4.17 -14.72 4.03
C ARG A 112 -3.08 -15.79 4.00
N ILE A 113 -2.07 -15.64 3.14
CA ILE A 113 -0.94 -16.56 3.06
C ILE A 113 -0.17 -16.59 4.39
N TYR A 114 0.04 -15.41 4.98
CA TYR A 114 0.75 -15.30 6.25
C TYR A 114 -0.01 -16.00 7.39
N LEU A 115 -1.29 -15.69 7.59
CA LEU A 115 -2.11 -16.32 8.65
C LEU A 115 -2.19 -17.83 8.47
N ALA A 116 -2.39 -18.31 7.24
CA ALA A 116 -2.39 -19.75 6.94
C ALA A 116 -1.06 -20.42 7.33
N SER A 117 0.08 -19.73 7.14
CA SER A 117 1.40 -20.23 7.56
C SER A 117 1.56 -20.32 9.09
N GLN A 118 0.75 -19.57 9.83
CA GLN A 118 0.73 -19.57 11.30
C GLN A 118 -0.38 -20.48 11.89
N ASN A 119 -1.12 -21.21 11.04
CA ASN A 119 -2.32 -21.97 11.38
C ASN A 119 -3.43 -21.09 12.01
N GLU A 120 -3.50 -19.82 11.61
CA GLU A 120 -4.51 -18.86 12.01
C GLU A 120 -5.52 -18.64 10.88
N GLU A 121 -6.79 -18.44 11.25
CA GLU A 121 -7.84 -18.17 10.29
C GLU A 121 -7.97 -16.67 10.00
N MET A 122 -8.33 -16.34 8.76
CA MET A 122 -8.65 -14.99 8.36
C MET A 122 -9.96 -14.56 9.03
N PRO A 123 -10.03 -13.39 9.70
CA PRO A 123 -11.29 -12.84 10.19
C PRO A 123 -12.34 -12.71 9.07
N ASP A 124 -13.61 -12.96 9.43
CA ASP A 124 -14.70 -12.94 8.44
C ASP A 124 -14.78 -11.59 7.72
N SER A 125 -14.71 -11.62 6.40
CA SER A 125 -14.79 -10.44 5.53
C SER A 125 -16.14 -9.73 5.58
N THR A 126 -17.21 -10.38 6.05
CA THR A 126 -18.52 -9.76 6.29
C THR A 126 -18.51 -8.84 7.50
N GLU A 127 -17.70 -9.17 8.50
CA GLU A 127 -17.59 -8.41 9.74
C GLU A 127 -16.45 -7.38 9.73
N TYR A 128 -15.37 -7.66 9.00
CA TYR A 128 -14.16 -6.86 9.03
C TYR A 128 -13.70 -6.45 7.64
N PHE A 129 -13.25 -5.20 7.57
CA PHE A 129 -12.49 -4.66 6.46
C PHE A 129 -10.99 -4.71 6.82
N LEU A 130 -10.14 -5.09 5.86
CA LEU A 130 -8.69 -5.03 5.99
C LEU A 130 -8.16 -3.71 5.44
N SER A 131 -7.35 -2.99 6.22
CA SER A 131 -6.67 -1.78 5.75
C SER A 131 -5.57 -2.10 4.73
N GLU A 132 -5.14 -1.08 3.97
CA GLU A 132 -3.82 -1.12 3.34
C GLU A 132 -2.72 -1.23 4.41
N LEU A 133 -1.49 -1.55 3.99
CA LEU A 133 -0.35 -1.57 4.90
C LEU A 133 -0.10 -0.15 5.45
N VAL A 134 -0.20 0.01 6.75
CA VAL A 134 -0.06 1.31 7.44
C VAL A 134 1.01 1.24 8.53
N LYS A 135 1.62 2.37 8.83
CA LYS A 135 2.57 2.48 9.94
C LYS A 135 1.84 2.99 11.18
N ILE A 136 1.83 2.20 12.24
CA ILE A 136 1.12 2.53 13.49
C ILE A 136 2.08 2.70 14.66
N PRO A 137 1.79 3.62 15.62
CA PRO A 137 2.58 3.77 16.82
C PRO A 137 2.43 2.55 17.75
N LEU A 138 3.55 1.97 18.19
CA LEU A 138 3.53 0.77 19.05
C LEU A 138 2.88 1.00 20.43
N ARG A 139 2.82 2.26 20.91
CA ARG A 139 2.14 2.65 22.14
C ARG A 139 0.62 2.45 22.10
N LEU A 140 0.03 2.40 20.89
CA LEU A 140 -1.41 2.21 20.68
C LEU A 140 -1.80 0.74 20.54
N ILE A 141 -0.82 -0.17 20.54
CA ILE A 141 -1.05 -1.60 20.39
C ILE A 141 -1.10 -2.23 21.78
N GLU A 142 -2.18 -2.96 22.08
CA GLU A 142 -2.34 -3.75 23.31
C GLU A 142 -1.90 -5.19 23.02
N ALA A 143 -1.05 -5.72 23.91
CA ALA A 143 -0.85 -7.15 24.01
C ALA A 143 -1.97 -7.72 24.90
N GLU A 144 -2.78 -8.64 24.41
CA GLU A 144 -3.75 -9.32 25.28
C GLU A 144 -3.05 -10.05 26.41
N ALA A 145 -3.56 -9.84 27.62
CA ALA A 145 -3.07 -10.49 28.82
C ALA A 145 -3.87 -11.76 29.14
N ASP A 146 -4.21 -12.62 28.14
CA ASP A 146 -4.91 -13.88 28.47
C ASP A 146 -4.55 -15.07 27.59
N ASN A 147 -4.07 -16.09 28.28
CA ASN A 147 -4.23 -17.54 28.09
C ASN A 147 -4.20 -18.12 26.67
N ALA A 148 -3.03 -18.17 26.08
CA ALA A 148 -2.67 -19.36 25.29
C ALA A 148 -1.18 -19.64 25.51
N ALA A 149 -0.90 -20.60 26.36
CA ALA A 149 0.34 -21.33 26.37
C ALA A 149 0.51 -21.99 25.00
N GLY A 150 1.23 -21.35 24.11
CA GLY A 150 1.44 -21.76 22.73
C GLY A 150 2.87 -21.55 22.35
N GLN A 151 3.64 -22.59 22.51
CA GLN A 151 4.85 -22.96 21.81
C GLN A 151 6.04 -21.98 21.83
N ASN A 152 6.98 -22.35 22.68
CA ASN A 152 8.38 -22.00 22.67
C ASN A 152 8.99 -22.15 21.25
N SER A 153 9.13 -21.09 20.54
CA SER A 153 10.16 -21.00 19.52
C SER A 153 11.43 -20.45 20.17
N LYS A 154 12.21 -21.38 20.69
CA LYS A 154 13.61 -21.14 21.01
C LYS A 154 14.36 -20.99 19.68
N ASP A 155 14.53 -19.76 19.21
CA ASP A 155 15.69 -19.39 18.44
C ASP A 155 15.82 -17.86 18.45
N ASN A 156 16.85 -17.39 19.14
CA ASN A 156 17.29 -15.98 19.21
C ASN A 156 17.91 -15.47 17.89
N SER A 157 17.53 -15.97 16.74
CA SER A 157 17.84 -15.38 15.45
C SER A 157 16.81 -14.30 15.17
N GLY A 158 17.24 -13.07 15.09
CA GLY A 158 16.43 -11.84 15.03
C GLY A 158 15.10 -12.04 14.33
N PHE A 159 14.01 -11.60 15.00
CA PHE A 159 12.67 -11.71 14.46
C PHE A 159 12.63 -11.08 13.06
N PRO A 160 12.10 -11.78 12.06
CA PRO A 160 11.98 -11.21 10.73
C PRO A 160 11.17 -9.91 10.80
N ASP A 161 11.57 -8.92 10.01
CA ASP A 161 10.85 -7.64 9.92
C ASP A 161 9.52 -7.86 9.17
N VAL A 162 8.52 -8.41 9.89
CA VAL A 162 7.19 -8.77 9.38
C VAL A 162 6.17 -7.74 9.85
N PRO A 163 5.21 -7.32 9.03
CA PRO A 163 4.14 -6.43 9.48
C PRO A 163 3.30 -7.10 10.58
N LEU A 164 2.92 -6.32 11.57
CA LEU A 164 1.98 -6.78 12.59
C LEU A 164 0.59 -6.94 11.97
N ILE A 165 -0.18 -7.92 12.44
CA ILE A 165 -1.59 -8.08 12.11
C ILE A 165 -2.39 -7.75 13.35
N VAL A 166 -3.20 -6.70 13.26
CA VAL A 166 -3.90 -6.13 14.42
C VAL A 166 -5.38 -5.89 14.12
N ARG A 167 -6.21 -5.89 15.16
CA ARG A 167 -7.62 -5.51 15.12
C ARG A 167 -7.78 -4.15 15.79
N PHE A 168 -8.53 -3.25 15.15
CA PHE A 168 -8.89 -1.96 15.72
C PHE A 168 -10.10 -2.08 16.65
N THR A 169 -9.97 -1.58 17.90
CA THR A 169 -11.02 -1.67 18.94
C THR A 169 -11.75 -0.34 19.16
N GLY A 170 -11.50 0.67 18.30
CA GLY A 170 -12.08 2.02 18.41
C GLY A 170 -11.12 3.06 18.96
N HIS A 171 -10.23 2.69 19.87
CA HIS A 171 -9.24 3.59 20.47
C HIS A 171 -7.82 3.04 20.41
N ARG A 172 -7.67 1.73 20.36
CA ARG A 172 -6.39 1.02 20.36
C ARG A 172 -6.39 -0.10 19.34
N PHE A 173 -5.25 -0.72 19.20
CA PHE A 173 -5.05 -1.88 18.34
C PHE A 173 -4.75 -3.10 19.20
N ARG A 174 -5.39 -4.22 18.90
CA ARG A 174 -5.14 -5.51 19.55
C ARG A 174 -4.40 -6.42 18.58
N VAL A 175 -3.27 -6.97 18.99
CA VAL A 175 -2.51 -7.93 18.17
C VAL A 175 -3.29 -9.22 18.01
N LEU A 176 -3.43 -9.71 16.77
CA LEU A 176 -4.01 -11.01 16.46
C LEU A 176 -2.95 -12.11 16.48
N CYS A 177 -1.76 -11.84 15.94
CA CYS A 177 -0.62 -12.75 15.93
C CYS A 177 0.69 -11.96 16.09
N LEU A 178 1.82 -12.65 16.37
CA LEU A 178 3.14 -12.02 16.51
C LEU A 178 3.33 -11.20 17.81
N ARG A 179 2.84 -11.67 18.94
CA ARG A 179 3.06 -11.00 20.24
C ARG A 179 4.54 -10.87 20.58
N GLU A 180 5.32 -11.92 20.32
CA GLU A 180 6.76 -11.93 20.58
C GLU A 180 7.49 -10.87 19.77
N GLN A 181 7.08 -10.65 18.50
CA GLN A 181 7.64 -9.59 17.67
C GLN A 181 7.28 -8.21 18.22
N LEU A 182 6.06 -7.98 18.70
CA LEU A 182 5.68 -6.72 19.34
C LEU A 182 6.56 -6.44 20.55
N GLU A 183 6.83 -7.44 21.38
CA GLU A 183 7.73 -7.29 22.53
C GLU A 183 9.17 -7.01 22.11
N ALA A 184 9.68 -7.68 21.06
CA ALA A 184 10.98 -7.43 20.51
C ALA A 184 11.11 -5.99 19.99
N LEU A 185 10.12 -5.51 19.22
CA LEU A 185 10.07 -4.13 18.71
C LEU A 185 10.06 -3.10 19.85
N ARG A 186 9.37 -3.39 20.95
CA ARG A 186 9.35 -2.54 22.15
C ARG A 186 10.70 -2.54 22.87
N LYS A 187 11.36 -3.70 23.01
CA LYS A 187 12.72 -3.81 23.57
C LYS A 187 13.73 -3.04 22.74
N GLU A 188 13.61 -3.03 21.44
CA GLU A 188 14.41 -2.23 20.51
C GLU A 188 14.08 -0.72 20.53
N LYS A 189 13.14 -0.30 21.37
CA LYS A 189 12.68 1.11 21.50
C LYS A 189 12.16 1.70 20.17
N LYS A 190 11.63 0.87 19.27
CA LYS A 190 10.96 1.36 18.07
C LYS A 190 9.66 2.09 18.45
N ASN A 191 9.43 3.25 17.87
CA ASN A 191 8.23 4.05 18.15
C ASN A 191 7.00 3.59 17.35
N SER A 192 7.22 3.03 16.16
CA SER A 192 6.16 2.63 15.23
C SER A 192 6.62 1.47 14.37
N HIS A 193 5.65 0.69 13.84
CA HIS A 193 5.91 -0.42 12.93
C HIS A 193 4.80 -0.56 11.90
N TYR A 194 5.07 -1.24 10.80
CA TYR A 194 4.07 -1.54 9.77
C TYR A 194 3.08 -2.58 10.26
N ALA A 195 1.82 -2.39 9.89
CA ALA A 195 0.75 -3.30 10.26
C ALA A 195 -0.36 -3.34 9.21
N PHE A 196 -1.02 -4.48 9.10
CA PHE A 196 -2.35 -4.61 8.52
C PHE A 196 -3.39 -4.55 9.64
N VAL A 197 -4.47 -3.82 9.41
CA VAL A 197 -5.46 -3.55 10.46
C VAL A 197 -6.83 -4.06 10.02
N PHE A 198 -7.41 -4.94 10.83
CA PHE A 198 -8.80 -5.34 10.72
C PHE A 198 -9.69 -4.32 11.43
N VAL A 199 -10.63 -3.74 10.70
CA VAL A 199 -11.60 -2.76 11.20
C VAL A 199 -13.01 -3.32 11.05
N ASN A 200 -13.79 -3.33 12.14
CA ASN A 200 -15.17 -3.84 12.11
C ASN A 200 -16.06 -2.94 11.24
N ASN A 201 -16.71 -3.52 10.23
CA ASN A 201 -17.52 -2.83 9.22
C ASN A 201 -18.72 -2.07 9.82
N GLY A 202 -19.41 -2.67 10.79
CA GLY A 202 -20.61 -2.08 11.40
C GLY A 202 -20.29 -1.01 12.45
N LYS A 203 -19.18 -1.16 13.19
CA LYS A 203 -18.90 -0.34 14.37
C LYS A 203 -17.98 0.85 14.07
N TYR A 204 -17.10 0.71 13.09
CA TYR A 204 -16.04 1.69 12.82
C TYR A 204 -15.97 2.12 11.36
N SER A 205 -17.07 2.02 10.61
CA SER A 205 -17.14 2.39 9.18
C SER A 205 -16.66 3.82 8.89
N TYR A 206 -16.85 4.74 9.82
CA TYR A 206 -16.37 6.13 9.73
C TYR A 206 -14.84 6.22 9.58
N TYR A 207 -14.10 5.30 10.19
CA TYR A 207 -12.64 5.30 10.15
C TYR A 207 -12.06 4.76 8.84
N LEU A 208 -12.84 3.99 8.06
CA LEU A 208 -12.38 3.33 6.83
C LEU A 208 -11.79 4.33 5.81
N ASN A 209 -12.43 5.48 5.65
CA ASN A 209 -12.05 6.50 4.66
C ASN A 209 -10.84 7.36 5.08
N ASN A 210 -10.44 7.32 6.35
CA ASN A 210 -9.41 8.20 6.91
C ASN A 210 -8.29 7.44 7.62
N PHE A 211 -8.33 6.11 7.64
CA PHE A 211 -7.46 5.29 8.47
C PHE A 211 -5.97 5.55 8.18
N GLY A 212 -5.57 5.59 6.91
CA GLY A 212 -4.20 5.89 6.51
C GLY A 212 -3.73 7.33 6.78
N LYS A 213 -4.67 8.29 6.84
CA LYS A 213 -4.35 9.71 7.03
C LYS A 213 -4.14 10.10 8.50
N GLN A 214 -4.75 9.37 9.43
CA GLN A 214 -4.69 9.70 10.88
C GLN A 214 -3.35 9.33 11.53
N PHE A 215 -2.60 8.40 10.95
CA PHE A 215 -1.36 7.88 11.55
C PHE A 215 -0.09 8.32 10.82
N GLN A 216 -0.22 9.16 9.78
CA GLN A 216 0.91 9.75 9.05
C GLN A 216 1.42 11.08 9.65
N ARG A 217 0.88 11.51 10.80
CA ARG A 217 1.31 12.73 11.52
C ARG A 217 2.21 12.40 12.70
#